data_07a3734adfc301768014e13fc9808bee
#
_entry.id   07a3734adfc301768014e13fc9808bee
#
_cell.length_a   1.000
_cell.length_b   1.000
_cell.length_c   1.000
_cell.angle_alpha   90.00
_cell.angle_beta   90.00
_cell.angle_gamma   90.00
#
_symmetry.space_group_name_H-M   'P 1'
#
loop_
_entity.id
_entity.type
_entity.pdbx_description
1 polymer ?
#
loop_
_entity_poly.entity_id
_entity_poly.type
_entity_poly.pdbx_seq_one_letter_code
_entity_poly.pdbx_strand_id
1 'polypeptide(L)'
;MFVNLVLVAAMFRRVSGVVHTQELQPRFREIIVERGSFGGSEKVALITMRGLISSNLPGTVGDSMVDDLRSALQQARDDNRVKAVVLEIDSPGGEVTASDEIYNAVVKTRKRKPVVIYMDTLAASGGYYVSCGGKFLMANETTITGSIGVIIQTLNYEKLFDKVGLASVVFKSGKFKDMLNGARPMTPEERDYMQGFVMKIYDKFLGIVAKERNLPADNLRNTIADGRILSGKEALEHRLIDGVGELEDAFAKAKQLGGAPSATVVKYGPPFSLSRFFRAFGEAGDSKIKLELPKQFVPQLESGHVYLLPSFYAP
;
A
#
# COMPACT_ATOMS: atom_id res chain seq x y z
N MET A 1 11.59 20.69 60.51
CA MET A 1 11.62 21.27 59.14
C MET A 1 12.76 20.74 58.25
N PHE A 2 13.64 19.89 58.73
CA PHE A 2 14.79 19.36 57.97
C PHE A 2 14.56 17.97 57.32
N VAL A 3 13.54 17.21 57.78
CA VAL A 3 13.30 15.83 57.30
C VAL A 3 12.62 15.81 55.93
N ASN A 4 11.82 16.84 55.58
CA ASN A 4 11.13 16.88 54.28
C ASN A 4 12.01 17.29 53.08
N LEU A 5 13.14 17.95 53.33
CA LEU A 5 14.05 18.38 52.26
C LEU A 5 14.90 17.23 51.71
N VAL A 6 15.23 16.24 52.56
CA VAL A 6 16.03 15.06 52.21
C VAL A 6 15.21 14.08 51.37
N LEU A 7 13.92 13.93 51.63
CA LEU A 7 13.02 13.07 50.86
C LEU A 7 12.75 13.60 49.43
N VAL A 8 12.63 14.93 49.28
CA VAL A 8 12.47 15.56 47.95
C VAL A 8 13.74 15.44 47.13
N ALA A 9 14.93 15.61 47.72
CA ALA A 9 16.21 15.42 47.02
C ALA A 9 16.48 13.95 46.64
N ALA A 10 15.98 13.00 47.45
CA ALA A 10 16.07 11.56 47.08
C ALA A 10 15.10 11.17 45.98
N MET A 11 13.94 11.81 45.85
CA MET A 11 13.04 11.63 44.71
C MET A 11 13.61 12.20 43.39
N PHE A 12 14.24 13.39 43.43
CA PHE A 12 14.89 13.96 42.25
C PHE A 12 16.11 13.20 41.79
N ARG A 13 16.85 12.51 42.65
CA ARG A 13 17.97 11.65 42.26
C ARG A 13 17.55 10.33 41.60
N ARG A 14 16.30 9.87 41.77
CA ARG A 14 15.78 8.67 41.08
C ARG A 14 15.19 8.96 39.71
N VAL A 15 14.95 10.22 39.35
CA VAL A 15 14.42 10.61 38.02
C VAL A 15 15.54 10.86 37.00
N SER A 16 16.80 11.04 37.44
CA SER A 16 17.96 11.20 36.53
C SER A 16 18.67 9.88 36.18
N GLY A 17 18.04 8.76 36.41
CA GLY A 17 18.58 7.43 36.13
C GLY A 17 17.97 6.82 34.88
N VAL A 18 18.78 6.79 33.83
CA VAL A 18 18.67 5.85 32.72
C VAL A 18 17.49 6.13 31.78
N VAL A 19 17.70 7.02 30.83
CA VAL A 19 17.13 6.80 29.50
C VAL A 19 17.74 5.48 29.02
N HIS A 20 17.13 4.37 29.39
CA HIS A 20 17.26 3.14 28.64
C HIS A 20 16.74 3.50 27.24
N THR A 21 17.63 3.62 26.30
CA THR A 21 17.30 3.34 24.90
C THR A 21 16.85 1.87 24.94
N GLN A 22 15.55 1.65 25.15
CA GLN A 22 14.95 0.37 24.79
C GLN A 22 15.32 0.20 23.32
N GLU A 23 16.25 -0.70 23.02
CA GLU A 23 16.36 -1.27 21.70
C GLU A 23 14.95 -1.78 21.41
N LEU A 24 14.21 -1.02 20.57
CA LEU A 24 12.87 -1.38 20.17
C LEU A 24 13.00 -2.77 19.56
N GLN A 25 12.48 -3.77 20.26
CA GLN A 25 12.44 -5.13 19.74
C GLN A 25 11.85 -5.07 18.31
N PRO A 26 12.48 -5.71 17.34
CA PRO A 26 12.04 -5.61 15.95
C PRO A 26 10.56 -6.05 15.89
N ARG A 27 9.70 -5.19 15.37
CA ARG A 27 8.26 -5.44 15.27
C ARG A 27 7.96 -6.68 14.43
N PHE A 28 8.75 -6.88 13.36
CA PHE A 28 8.60 -8.00 12.43
C PHE A 28 9.66 -9.07 12.70
N ARG A 29 9.22 -10.33 12.72
CA ARG A 29 10.12 -11.47 12.80
C ARG A 29 10.78 -11.73 11.46
N GLU A 30 12.04 -12.08 11.47
CA GLU A 30 12.79 -12.44 10.27
C GLU A 30 12.68 -13.96 10.01
N ILE A 31 12.27 -14.31 8.81
CA ILE A 31 12.19 -15.69 8.31
C ILE A 31 13.18 -15.79 7.16
N ILE A 32 14.15 -16.70 7.25
CA ILE A 32 15.15 -16.90 6.20
C ILE A 32 14.46 -17.51 4.98
N VAL A 33 14.55 -16.81 3.84
CA VAL A 33 14.07 -17.26 2.53
C VAL A 33 15.23 -17.87 1.73
N GLU A 34 16.37 -17.16 1.69
CA GLU A 34 17.57 -17.61 1.02
C GLU A 34 18.78 -17.41 1.93
N ARG A 35 19.58 -18.45 2.12
CA ARG A 35 20.79 -18.36 2.95
C ARG A 35 21.91 -17.70 2.17
N GLY A 36 22.55 -16.73 2.80
CA GLY A 36 23.81 -16.15 2.33
C GLY A 36 24.99 -17.09 2.53
N SER A 37 26.17 -16.67 2.08
CA SER A 37 27.41 -17.41 2.31
C SER A 37 27.78 -17.46 3.81
N PHE A 38 28.52 -18.49 4.21
CA PHE A 38 28.97 -18.72 5.61
C PHE A 38 29.65 -17.45 6.15
N GLY A 39 29.24 -17.01 7.35
CA GLY A 39 29.86 -15.92 8.10
C GLY A 39 29.35 -14.52 7.81
N GLY A 40 28.44 -14.31 6.84
CA GLY A 40 27.87 -13.01 6.52
C GLY A 40 26.70 -12.64 7.47
N SER A 41 26.78 -11.46 8.09
CA SER A 41 25.65 -10.90 8.88
C SER A 41 24.73 -9.98 8.05
N GLU A 42 25.07 -9.73 6.80
CA GLU A 42 24.35 -8.83 5.91
C GLU A 42 23.06 -9.46 5.40
N LYS A 43 22.04 -8.62 5.19
CA LYS A 43 20.70 -9.05 4.84
C LYS A 43 20.13 -8.24 3.68
N VAL A 44 19.25 -8.89 2.92
CA VAL A 44 18.24 -8.25 2.09
C VAL A 44 16.89 -8.51 2.74
N ALA A 45 16.12 -7.45 3.02
CA ALA A 45 14.79 -7.59 3.60
C ALA A 45 13.75 -7.76 2.47
N LEU A 46 13.02 -8.88 2.50
CA LEU A 46 11.83 -9.09 1.67
C LEU A 46 10.60 -8.64 2.45
N ILE A 47 9.91 -7.64 1.90
CA ILE A 47 8.63 -7.13 2.41
C ILE A 47 7.57 -7.41 1.36
N THR A 48 6.40 -7.89 1.78
CA THR A 48 5.31 -8.27 0.85
C THR A 48 4.13 -7.33 1.03
N MET A 49 3.60 -6.80 -0.08
CA MET A 49 2.35 -6.04 -0.16
C MET A 49 1.36 -6.79 -1.03
N ARG A 50 0.26 -7.30 -0.44
CA ARG A 50 -0.73 -8.11 -1.15
C ARG A 50 -2.16 -7.62 -0.90
N GLY A 51 -2.99 -7.65 -1.95
CA GLY A 51 -4.41 -7.32 -1.91
C GLY A 51 -4.71 -5.84 -2.10
N LEU A 52 -5.95 -5.44 -1.77
CA LEU A 52 -6.45 -4.08 -1.93
C LEU A 52 -5.71 -3.11 -0.98
N ILE A 53 -5.21 -2.00 -1.51
CA ILE A 53 -4.56 -0.96 -0.71
C ILE A 53 -5.65 -0.14 0.00
N SER A 54 -5.71 -0.26 1.32
CA SER A 54 -6.67 0.49 2.15
C SER A 54 -6.05 0.87 3.49
N SER A 55 -6.43 2.03 3.98
CA SER A 55 -6.05 2.51 5.32
C SER A 55 -6.80 1.79 6.43
N ASN A 56 -8.05 1.38 6.16
CA ASN A 56 -8.92 0.68 7.11
C ASN A 56 -9.71 -0.41 6.39
N LEU A 57 -9.48 -1.68 6.74
CA LEU A 57 -10.37 -2.75 6.31
C LEU A 57 -11.49 -2.92 7.34
N PRO A 58 -12.78 -2.80 6.95
CA PRO A 58 -13.90 -3.02 7.85
C PRO A 58 -13.81 -4.37 8.55
N GLY A 59 -13.98 -4.38 9.87
CA GLY A 59 -13.95 -5.60 10.68
C GLY A 59 -12.56 -6.12 11.06
N THR A 60 -11.49 -5.42 10.71
CA THR A 60 -10.15 -5.75 11.20
C THR A 60 -9.82 -4.94 12.45
N VAL A 61 -9.59 -5.62 13.56
CA VAL A 61 -8.97 -5.03 14.75
C VAL A 61 -7.46 -5.25 14.62
N GLY A 62 -6.71 -4.21 14.33
CA GLY A 62 -5.24 -4.28 14.16
C GLY A 62 -4.71 -3.12 13.31
N ASP A 63 -3.41 -3.12 13.11
CA ASP A 63 -2.78 -2.11 12.26
C ASP A 63 -3.22 -2.27 10.79
N SER A 64 -3.36 -1.14 10.10
CA SER A 64 -3.68 -1.11 8.69
C SER A 64 -2.51 -1.63 7.83
N MET A 65 -2.79 -2.03 6.57
CA MET A 65 -1.74 -2.38 5.60
C MET A 65 -0.70 -1.25 5.48
N VAL A 66 -1.14 -0.01 5.51
CA VAL A 66 -0.28 1.18 5.43
C VAL A 66 0.68 1.23 6.62
N ASP A 67 0.17 1.03 7.84
CA ASP A 67 0.99 1.08 9.07
C ASP A 67 1.97 -0.08 9.14
N ASP A 68 1.54 -1.28 8.74
CA ASP A 68 2.40 -2.46 8.68
C ASP A 68 3.55 -2.25 7.68
N LEU A 69 3.25 -1.78 6.46
CA LEU A 69 4.27 -1.51 5.44
C LEU A 69 5.23 -0.38 5.85
N ARG A 70 4.70 0.71 6.40
CA ARG A 70 5.53 1.81 6.91
C ARG A 70 6.47 1.33 8.00
N SER A 71 5.99 0.52 8.93
CA SER A 71 6.77 -0.04 10.03
C SER A 71 7.81 -1.04 9.54
N ALA A 72 7.48 -1.91 8.59
CA ALA A 72 8.40 -2.86 7.98
C ALA A 72 9.53 -2.15 7.20
N LEU A 73 9.18 -1.15 6.38
CA LEU A 73 10.14 -0.31 5.68
C LEU A 73 11.03 0.48 6.64
N GLN A 74 10.47 0.95 7.76
CA GLN A 74 11.23 1.62 8.80
C GLN A 74 12.21 0.66 9.48
N GLN A 75 11.77 -0.52 9.89
CA GLN A 75 12.64 -1.55 10.48
C GLN A 75 13.80 -1.91 9.53
N ALA A 76 13.50 -2.16 8.24
CA ALA A 76 14.51 -2.45 7.23
C ALA A 76 15.51 -1.29 7.04
N ARG A 77 15.02 -0.06 7.07
CA ARG A 77 15.84 1.15 6.93
C ARG A 77 16.80 1.34 8.11
N ASP A 78 16.33 1.02 9.31
CA ASP A 78 17.06 1.32 10.57
C ASP A 78 17.98 0.16 11.01
N ASP A 79 17.78 -1.09 10.55
CA ASP A 79 18.72 -2.21 10.77
C ASP A 79 19.98 -2.08 9.87
N ASN A 80 21.13 -1.80 10.47
CA ASN A 80 22.41 -1.63 9.76
C ASN A 80 22.87 -2.87 8.98
N ARG A 81 22.37 -4.06 9.34
CA ARG A 81 22.68 -5.30 8.62
C ARG A 81 21.88 -5.43 7.33
N VAL A 82 20.72 -4.78 7.21
CA VAL A 82 19.94 -4.74 5.98
C VAL A 82 20.62 -3.80 4.99
N LYS A 83 21.07 -4.32 3.85
CA LYS A 83 21.77 -3.56 2.80
C LYS A 83 20.88 -3.13 1.66
N ALA A 84 19.78 -3.87 1.42
CA ALA A 84 18.77 -3.55 0.43
C ALA A 84 17.42 -4.10 0.87
N VAL A 85 16.35 -3.62 0.22
CA VAL A 85 14.99 -4.09 0.39
C VAL A 85 14.48 -4.61 -0.95
N VAL A 86 13.78 -5.74 -0.94
CA VAL A 86 12.89 -6.16 -2.02
C VAL A 86 11.46 -5.96 -1.51
N LEU A 87 10.68 -5.15 -2.21
CA LEU A 87 9.24 -5.00 -1.98
C LEU A 87 8.50 -5.79 -3.06
N GLU A 88 7.97 -6.94 -2.67
CA GLU A 88 7.11 -7.80 -3.49
C GLU A 88 5.69 -7.24 -3.47
N ILE A 89 5.13 -6.96 -4.65
CA ILE A 89 3.81 -6.34 -4.82
C ILE A 89 2.90 -7.27 -5.62
N ASP A 90 1.74 -7.60 -5.02
CA ASP A 90 0.64 -8.32 -5.66
C ASP A 90 -0.68 -7.61 -5.29
N SER A 91 -1.00 -6.52 -6.00
CA SER A 91 -2.08 -5.60 -5.65
C SER A 91 -2.74 -4.97 -6.87
N PRO A 92 -4.08 -4.91 -6.92
CA PRO A 92 -4.83 -4.16 -7.94
C PRO A 92 -4.73 -2.63 -7.74
N GLY A 93 -4.20 -2.19 -6.61
CA GLY A 93 -4.27 -0.81 -6.16
C GLY A 93 -5.27 -0.62 -5.02
N GLY A 94 -5.85 0.57 -4.90
CA GLY A 94 -6.82 0.89 -3.84
C GLY A 94 -6.94 2.38 -3.58
N GLU A 95 -7.06 2.75 -2.32
CA GLU A 95 -7.21 4.15 -1.90
C GLU A 95 -6.02 5.01 -2.32
N VAL A 96 -6.32 6.19 -2.85
CA VAL A 96 -5.31 7.16 -3.31
C VAL A 96 -4.37 7.56 -2.18
N THR A 97 -4.93 7.95 -1.02
CA THR A 97 -4.14 8.42 0.12
C THR A 97 -3.25 7.31 0.68
N ALA A 98 -3.79 6.11 0.84
CA ALA A 98 -3.03 4.94 1.29
C ALA A 98 -1.86 4.61 0.34
N SER A 99 -2.12 4.64 -0.97
CA SER A 99 -1.10 4.42 -2.00
C SER A 99 0.01 5.50 -1.94
N ASP A 100 -0.37 6.77 -1.76
CA ASP A 100 0.57 7.88 -1.64
C ASP A 100 1.43 7.78 -0.36
N GLU A 101 0.85 7.38 0.77
CA GLU A 101 1.59 7.17 2.02
C GLU A 101 2.62 6.04 1.91
N ILE A 102 2.24 4.92 1.29
CA ILE A 102 3.16 3.79 1.08
C ILE A 102 4.27 4.20 0.09
N TYR A 103 3.93 4.87 -1.03
CA TYR A 103 4.92 5.42 -1.98
C TYR A 103 5.93 6.30 -1.26
N ASN A 104 5.48 7.23 -0.43
CA ASN A 104 6.36 8.12 0.32
C ASN A 104 7.26 7.36 1.31
N ALA A 105 6.77 6.27 1.93
CA ALA A 105 7.57 5.40 2.79
C ALA A 105 8.65 4.65 2.00
N VAL A 106 8.34 4.17 0.79
CA VAL A 106 9.29 3.53 -0.13
C VAL A 106 10.37 4.53 -0.55
N VAL A 107 9.97 5.73 -0.99
CA VAL A 107 10.92 6.81 -1.37
C VAL A 107 11.83 7.19 -0.20
N LYS A 108 11.29 7.30 1.02
CA LYS A 108 12.08 7.59 2.23
C LYS A 108 13.11 6.50 2.51
N THR A 109 12.74 5.25 2.29
CA THR A 109 13.64 4.10 2.45
C THR A 109 14.70 4.07 1.34
N ARG A 110 14.31 4.30 0.07
CA ARG A 110 15.20 4.36 -1.10
C ARG A 110 16.33 5.38 -0.94
N LYS A 111 16.11 6.48 -0.22
CA LYS A 111 17.15 7.49 0.05
C LYS A 111 18.28 6.97 0.93
N ARG A 112 18.09 5.90 1.68
CA ARG A 112 19.10 5.33 2.60
C ARG A 112 19.60 3.96 2.15
N LYS A 113 18.73 3.17 1.53
CA LYS A 113 19.01 1.79 1.08
C LYS A 113 18.28 1.53 -0.24
N PRO A 114 18.90 0.87 -1.22
CA PRO A 114 18.20 0.55 -2.46
C PRO A 114 16.96 -0.28 -2.17
N VAL A 115 15.84 0.08 -2.83
CA VAL A 115 14.59 -0.67 -2.81
C VAL A 115 14.35 -1.20 -4.22
N VAL A 116 14.38 -2.50 -4.38
CA VAL A 116 13.97 -3.18 -5.61
C VAL A 116 12.49 -3.53 -5.47
N ILE A 117 11.69 -3.16 -6.43
CA ILE A 117 10.30 -3.60 -6.55
C ILE A 117 10.27 -4.87 -7.40
N TYR A 118 9.59 -5.89 -6.91
CA TYR A 118 9.18 -7.04 -7.68
C TYR A 118 7.66 -7.05 -7.78
N MET A 119 7.17 -6.94 -9.00
CA MET A 119 5.75 -7.03 -9.32
C MET A 119 5.44 -8.49 -9.62
N ASP A 120 4.68 -9.14 -8.75
CA ASP A 120 4.30 -10.54 -8.87
C ASP A 120 3.15 -10.69 -9.92
N THR A 121 2.01 -11.21 -9.57
CA THR A 121 0.89 -11.43 -10.49
C THR A 121 0.25 -10.11 -10.94
N LEU A 122 0.10 -9.16 -10.02
CA LEU A 122 -0.64 -7.92 -10.24
C LEU A 122 0.02 -6.75 -9.49
N ALA A 123 0.37 -5.70 -10.20
CA ALA A 123 0.84 -4.45 -9.61
C ALA A 123 0.31 -3.26 -10.42
N ALA A 124 -1.01 -3.05 -10.37
CA ALA A 124 -1.71 -2.09 -11.21
C ALA A 124 -2.22 -0.88 -10.42
N SER A 125 -2.42 0.24 -11.09
CA SER A 125 -3.02 1.45 -10.54
C SER A 125 -2.31 1.90 -9.25
N GLY A 126 -2.94 1.88 -8.07
CA GLY A 126 -2.28 2.17 -6.79
C GLY A 126 -1.05 1.28 -6.52
N GLY A 127 -1.06 0.01 -6.97
CA GLY A 127 0.10 -0.88 -6.89
C GLY A 127 1.27 -0.39 -7.74
N TYR A 128 1.01 0.08 -8.96
CA TYR A 128 2.02 0.71 -9.81
C TYR A 128 2.49 2.06 -9.26
N TYR A 129 1.56 2.85 -8.68
CA TYR A 129 1.89 4.10 -8.00
C TYR A 129 2.94 3.89 -6.90
N VAL A 130 2.72 2.90 -6.03
CA VAL A 130 3.69 2.50 -4.98
C VAL A 130 5.00 2.04 -5.59
N SER A 131 4.93 1.26 -6.67
CA SER A 131 6.10 0.72 -7.35
C SER A 131 7.04 1.80 -7.88
N CYS A 132 6.51 2.94 -8.33
CA CYS A 132 7.31 4.07 -8.76
C CYS A 132 8.26 4.60 -7.67
N GLY A 133 8.03 4.30 -6.39
CA GLY A 133 8.93 4.64 -5.29
C GLY A 133 10.24 3.85 -5.26
N GLY A 134 10.37 2.74 -6.00
CA GLY A 134 11.55 1.88 -6.04
C GLY A 134 12.76 2.51 -6.74
N LYS A 135 13.93 1.92 -6.53
CA LYS A 135 15.17 2.25 -7.26
C LYS A 135 15.29 1.46 -8.56
N PHE A 136 14.74 0.24 -8.58
CA PHE A 136 14.69 -0.66 -9.71
C PHE A 136 13.36 -1.41 -9.68
N LEU A 137 12.65 -1.43 -10.79
CA LEU A 137 11.34 -2.06 -10.94
C LEU A 137 11.48 -3.30 -11.84
N MET A 138 11.12 -4.45 -11.32
CA MET A 138 11.11 -5.72 -12.04
C MET A 138 9.72 -6.34 -11.97
N ALA A 139 9.32 -7.03 -13.03
CA ALA A 139 8.06 -7.76 -13.11
C ALA A 139 8.29 -9.13 -13.78
N ASN A 140 7.39 -10.09 -13.56
CA ASN A 140 7.29 -11.24 -14.46
C ASN A 140 6.74 -10.76 -15.82
N GLU A 141 7.06 -11.44 -16.92
CA GLU A 141 6.57 -11.06 -18.26
C GLU A 141 5.05 -10.97 -18.35
N THR A 142 4.36 -11.82 -17.59
CA THR A 142 2.91 -11.94 -17.56
C THR A 142 2.22 -11.09 -16.49
N THR A 143 2.98 -10.42 -15.64
CA THR A 143 2.44 -9.51 -14.61
C THR A 143 1.48 -8.51 -15.23
N ILE A 144 0.33 -8.31 -14.61
CA ILE A 144 -0.59 -7.23 -14.98
C ILE A 144 -0.18 -5.96 -14.23
N THR A 145 0.13 -4.89 -14.97
CA THR A 145 0.57 -3.62 -14.38
C THR A 145 -0.03 -2.41 -15.14
N GLY A 146 0.52 -1.22 -14.97
CA GLY A 146 -0.03 0.00 -15.58
C GLY A 146 -1.29 0.46 -14.88
N SER A 147 -2.42 0.57 -15.61
CA SER A 147 -3.68 1.15 -15.11
C SER A 147 -3.44 2.51 -14.46
N ILE A 148 -2.67 3.38 -15.15
CA ILE A 148 -2.36 4.74 -14.69
C ILE A 148 -3.60 5.59 -14.91
N GLY A 149 -4.44 5.66 -13.87
CA GLY A 149 -5.74 6.30 -13.93
C GLY A 149 -6.37 6.45 -12.55
N VAL A 150 -7.46 7.23 -12.48
CA VAL A 150 -8.24 7.49 -11.26
C VAL A 150 -9.72 7.36 -11.60
N ILE A 151 -10.46 6.65 -10.76
CA ILE A 151 -11.91 6.53 -10.88
C ILE A 151 -12.59 6.91 -9.56
N ILE A 152 -13.77 7.51 -9.70
CA ILE A 152 -14.76 7.63 -8.63
C ILE A 152 -16.06 7.07 -9.20
N GLN A 153 -16.62 6.08 -8.53
CA GLN A 153 -17.84 5.43 -8.97
C GLN A 153 -18.95 5.63 -7.94
N THR A 154 -20.16 5.91 -8.43
CA THR A 154 -21.39 5.92 -7.64
C THR A 154 -22.49 5.22 -8.40
N LEU A 155 -23.43 4.63 -7.68
CA LEU A 155 -24.57 3.96 -8.27
C LEU A 155 -25.79 4.89 -8.24
N ASN A 156 -26.49 5.07 -9.37
CA ASN A 156 -27.78 5.77 -9.42
C ASN A 156 -28.92 4.75 -9.34
N TYR A 157 -29.74 4.87 -8.31
CA TYR A 157 -30.90 4.01 -8.03
C TYR A 157 -32.24 4.79 -7.99
N GLU A 158 -32.27 6.03 -8.48
CA GLU A 158 -33.48 6.87 -8.53
C GLU A 158 -34.65 6.13 -9.16
N LYS A 159 -34.47 5.58 -10.37
CA LYS A 159 -35.56 4.87 -11.08
C LYS A 159 -36.04 3.61 -10.35
N LEU A 160 -35.20 3.01 -9.50
CA LEU A 160 -35.63 1.92 -8.63
C LEU A 160 -36.52 2.45 -7.51
N PHE A 161 -36.16 3.58 -6.90
CA PHE A 161 -36.97 4.23 -5.86
C PHE A 161 -38.34 4.60 -6.39
N ASP A 162 -38.42 5.17 -7.60
CA ASP A 162 -39.71 5.49 -8.25
C ASP A 162 -40.61 4.27 -8.41
N LYS A 163 -40.03 3.13 -8.83
CA LYS A 163 -40.80 1.88 -9.02
C LYS A 163 -41.36 1.28 -7.73
N VAL A 164 -40.72 1.51 -6.59
CA VAL A 164 -41.17 0.98 -5.29
C VAL A 164 -41.89 2.04 -4.45
N GLY A 165 -42.13 3.24 -5.01
CA GLY A 165 -42.86 4.32 -4.34
C GLY A 165 -42.07 5.00 -3.21
N LEU A 166 -40.74 4.98 -3.26
CA LEU A 166 -39.83 5.66 -2.32
C LEU A 166 -39.39 7.00 -2.89
N ALA A 167 -39.33 8.02 -2.02
CA ALA A 167 -38.78 9.33 -2.35
C ALA A 167 -37.69 9.72 -1.36
N SER A 168 -36.55 10.18 -1.88
CA SER A 168 -35.47 10.72 -1.04
C SER A 168 -35.72 12.21 -0.81
N VAL A 169 -35.80 12.64 0.45
CA VAL A 169 -35.93 14.05 0.84
C VAL A 169 -34.62 14.50 1.49
N VAL A 170 -33.99 15.51 0.88
CA VAL A 170 -32.68 16.00 1.35
C VAL A 170 -32.75 17.47 1.71
N PHE A 171 -32.38 17.83 2.93
CA PHE A 171 -32.14 19.20 3.37
C PHE A 171 -30.63 19.44 3.40
N LYS A 172 -30.12 20.42 2.66
CA LYS A 172 -28.68 20.64 2.48
C LYS A 172 -28.28 22.11 2.63
N SER A 173 -27.14 22.35 3.25
CA SER A 173 -26.60 23.70 3.45
C SER A 173 -25.95 24.31 2.20
N GLY A 174 -25.72 23.53 1.16
CA GLY A 174 -25.09 24.00 -0.09
C GLY A 174 -25.31 23.03 -1.25
N LYS A 175 -25.25 23.57 -2.49
CA LYS A 175 -25.63 22.85 -3.72
C LYS A 175 -24.87 21.52 -3.94
N PHE A 176 -23.62 21.44 -3.54
CA PHE A 176 -22.79 20.24 -3.73
C PHE A 176 -22.79 19.26 -2.53
N LYS A 177 -23.55 19.55 -1.43
CA LYS A 177 -23.44 18.75 -0.21
C LYS A 177 -23.98 17.33 -0.36
N ASP A 178 -24.90 17.12 -1.28
CA ASP A 178 -25.48 15.82 -1.65
C ASP A 178 -25.01 15.33 -3.03
N MET A 179 -23.89 15.86 -3.51
CA MET A 179 -23.22 15.37 -4.71
C MET A 179 -22.88 13.88 -4.53
N LEU A 180 -22.99 13.10 -5.60
CA LEU A 180 -22.88 11.63 -5.60
C LEU A 180 -24.04 10.89 -4.91
N ASN A 181 -25.13 11.59 -4.54
CA ASN A 181 -26.35 10.94 -4.07
C ASN A 181 -27.01 10.15 -5.24
N GLY A 182 -27.07 8.82 -5.11
CA GLY A 182 -27.64 7.94 -6.13
C GLY A 182 -29.18 8.00 -6.23
N ALA A 183 -29.86 8.66 -5.28
CA ALA A 183 -31.33 8.78 -5.29
C ALA A 183 -31.84 9.90 -6.20
N ARG A 184 -30.99 10.59 -6.93
CA ARG A 184 -31.33 11.65 -7.91
C ARG A 184 -30.31 11.69 -9.06
N PRO A 185 -30.65 12.31 -10.22
CA PRO A 185 -29.67 12.56 -11.26
C PRO A 185 -28.58 13.53 -10.79
N MET A 186 -27.37 13.28 -11.25
CA MET A 186 -26.25 14.22 -11.10
C MET A 186 -26.47 15.41 -12.07
N THR A 187 -26.28 16.62 -11.57
CA THR A 187 -26.34 17.82 -12.42
C THR A 187 -25.11 17.94 -13.32
N PRO A 188 -25.16 18.64 -14.45
CA PRO A 188 -23.96 18.89 -15.27
C PRO A 188 -22.83 19.54 -14.48
N GLU A 189 -23.15 20.54 -13.64
CA GLU A 189 -22.16 21.24 -12.82
C GLU A 189 -21.47 20.31 -11.79
N GLU A 190 -22.24 19.41 -11.19
CA GLU A 190 -21.67 18.39 -10.29
C GLU A 190 -20.75 17.42 -11.03
N ARG A 191 -21.14 17.05 -12.26
CA ARG A 191 -20.32 16.19 -13.13
C ARG A 191 -19.00 16.86 -13.49
N ASP A 192 -19.04 18.13 -13.91
CA ASP A 192 -17.85 18.89 -14.29
C ASP A 192 -16.92 19.07 -13.08
N TYR A 193 -17.49 19.35 -11.91
CA TYR A 193 -16.73 19.48 -10.66
C TYR A 193 -16.02 18.16 -10.31
N MET A 194 -16.73 17.03 -10.36
CA MET A 194 -16.16 15.71 -10.04
C MET A 194 -15.13 15.29 -11.08
N GLN A 195 -15.38 15.54 -12.37
CA GLN A 195 -14.39 15.25 -13.41
C GLN A 195 -13.12 16.07 -13.18
N GLY A 196 -13.23 17.34 -12.84
CA GLY A 196 -12.09 18.19 -12.49
C GLY A 196 -11.33 17.69 -11.26
N PHE A 197 -12.04 17.16 -10.26
CA PHE A 197 -11.42 16.57 -9.07
C PHE A 197 -10.64 15.29 -9.40
N VAL A 198 -11.23 14.39 -10.20
CA VAL A 198 -10.56 13.17 -10.68
C VAL A 198 -9.30 13.54 -11.47
N MET A 199 -9.37 14.53 -12.37
CA MET A 199 -8.22 14.95 -13.16
C MET A 199 -7.08 15.52 -12.32
N LYS A 200 -7.36 16.24 -11.24
CA LYS A 200 -6.30 16.72 -10.32
C LYS A 200 -5.54 15.59 -9.66
N ILE A 201 -6.23 14.52 -9.25
CA ILE A 201 -5.61 13.33 -8.65
C ILE A 201 -4.81 12.57 -9.73
N TYR A 202 -5.39 12.43 -10.92
CA TYR A 202 -4.72 11.81 -12.05
C TYR A 202 -3.43 12.55 -12.43
N ASP A 203 -3.44 13.88 -12.46
CA ASP A 203 -2.24 14.68 -12.76
C ASP A 203 -1.13 14.45 -11.73
N LYS A 204 -1.47 14.26 -10.45
CA LYS A 204 -0.50 13.88 -9.43
C LYS A 204 0.12 12.51 -9.73
N PHE A 205 -0.71 11.50 -10.06
CA PHE A 205 -0.24 10.16 -10.39
C PHE A 205 0.68 10.20 -11.62
N LEU A 206 0.20 10.81 -12.69
CA LEU A 206 0.95 10.99 -13.93
C LEU A 206 2.29 11.70 -13.69
N GLY A 207 2.30 12.75 -12.88
CA GLY A 207 3.51 13.50 -12.52
C GLY A 207 4.53 12.64 -11.77
N ILE A 208 4.08 11.74 -10.90
CA ILE A 208 4.97 10.78 -10.22
C ILE A 208 5.57 9.81 -11.23
N VAL A 209 4.75 9.21 -12.11
CA VAL A 209 5.26 8.30 -13.14
C VAL A 209 6.26 9.01 -14.04
N ALA A 210 5.92 10.19 -14.55
CA ALA A 210 6.78 10.98 -15.41
C ALA A 210 8.15 11.27 -14.76
N LYS A 211 8.13 11.69 -13.50
CA LYS A 211 9.34 11.99 -12.71
C LYS A 211 10.16 10.73 -12.44
N GLU A 212 9.57 9.68 -11.92
CA GLU A 212 10.29 8.51 -11.44
C GLU A 212 10.76 7.61 -12.59
N ARG A 213 10.08 7.66 -13.74
CA ARG A 213 10.48 6.93 -14.95
C ARG A 213 11.27 7.79 -15.96
N ASN A 214 11.45 9.08 -15.65
CA ASN A 214 12.10 10.05 -16.56
C ASN A 214 11.47 10.06 -17.96
N LEU A 215 10.14 10.15 -17.99
CA LEU A 215 9.33 10.15 -19.23
C LEU A 215 8.53 11.46 -19.33
N PRO A 216 8.35 12.04 -20.53
CA PRO A 216 7.52 13.23 -20.70
C PRO A 216 6.05 12.93 -20.33
N ALA A 217 5.46 13.76 -19.44
CA ALA A 217 4.10 13.58 -18.98
C ALA A 217 3.07 13.61 -20.12
N ASP A 218 3.25 14.49 -21.10
CA ASP A 218 2.35 14.62 -22.25
C ASP A 218 2.41 13.37 -23.13
N ASN A 219 3.60 12.77 -23.30
CA ASN A 219 3.71 11.52 -24.02
C ASN A 219 2.97 10.40 -23.30
N LEU A 220 3.18 10.25 -21.99
CA LEU A 220 2.46 9.26 -21.18
C LEU A 220 0.95 9.44 -21.28
N ARG A 221 0.45 10.68 -21.12
CA ARG A 221 -0.97 11.03 -21.19
C ARG A 221 -1.60 10.61 -22.52
N ASN A 222 -0.91 10.85 -23.61
CA ASN A 222 -1.41 10.63 -24.97
C ASN A 222 -1.22 9.19 -25.47
N THR A 223 -0.55 8.32 -24.70
CA THR A 223 -0.22 6.96 -25.14
C THR A 223 -0.74 5.88 -24.18
N ILE A 224 -0.14 5.74 -23.01
CA ILE A 224 -0.32 4.58 -22.12
C ILE A 224 -0.90 4.91 -20.75
N ALA A 225 -1.01 6.20 -20.41
CA ALA A 225 -1.56 6.63 -19.12
C ALA A 225 -3.06 6.99 -19.23
N ASP A 226 -3.82 6.20 -19.96
CA ASP A 226 -5.26 6.34 -20.16
C ASP A 226 -6.09 5.36 -19.31
N GLY A 227 -5.45 4.71 -18.33
CA GLY A 227 -6.07 3.71 -17.46
C GLY A 227 -5.96 2.27 -17.97
N ARG A 228 -5.36 2.05 -19.14
CA ARG A 228 -5.16 0.69 -19.66
C ARG A 228 -4.19 -0.13 -18.81
N ILE A 229 -4.42 -1.44 -18.78
CA ILE A 229 -3.48 -2.40 -18.21
C ILE A 229 -2.43 -2.79 -19.27
N LEU A 230 -1.27 -3.20 -18.80
CA LEU A 230 -0.15 -3.67 -19.58
C LEU A 230 0.39 -4.96 -18.97
N SER A 231 0.93 -5.86 -19.81
CA SER A 231 1.77 -6.95 -19.34
C SER A 231 3.14 -6.42 -18.86
N GLY A 232 3.87 -7.23 -18.07
CA GLY A 232 5.23 -6.88 -17.66
C GLY A 232 6.14 -6.62 -18.87
N LYS A 233 5.99 -7.40 -19.95
CA LYS A 233 6.72 -7.20 -21.19
C LYS A 233 6.43 -5.84 -21.85
N GLU A 234 5.15 -5.49 -22.02
CA GLU A 234 4.75 -4.18 -22.56
C GLU A 234 5.20 -3.03 -21.66
N ALA A 235 5.14 -3.21 -20.33
CA ALA A 235 5.63 -2.20 -19.39
C ALA A 235 7.14 -1.95 -19.53
N LEU A 236 7.94 -2.98 -19.85
CA LEU A 236 9.36 -2.83 -20.15
C LEU A 236 9.56 -2.07 -21.47
N GLU A 237 8.84 -2.42 -22.53
CA GLU A 237 8.90 -1.75 -23.85
C GLU A 237 8.59 -0.25 -23.72
N HIS A 238 7.62 0.09 -22.87
CA HIS A 238 7.25 1.48 -22.55
C HIS A 238 8.13 2.15 -21.46
N ARG A 239 9.18 1.47 -20.99
CA ARG A 239 10.08 1.96 -19.92
C ARG A 239 9.39 2.28 -18.59
N LEU A 240 8.24 1.68 -18.35
CA LEU A 240 7.53 1.78 -17.07
C LEU A 240 8.18 0.91 -15.98
N ILE A 241 8.97 -0.10 -16.36
CA ILE A 241 9.81 -0.91 -15.49
C ILE A 241 11.23 -0.99 -16.04
N ASP A 242 12.15 -1.56 -15.28
CA ASP A 242 13.58 -1.63 -15.60
C ASP A 242 14.02 -3.01 -16.07
N GLY A 243 13.19 -4.03 -15.86
CA GLY A 243 13.49 -5.40 -16.30
C GLY A 243 12.34 -6.36 -16.09
N VAL A 244 12.40 -7.49 -16.77
CA VAL A 244 11.57 -8.66 -16.52
C VAL A 244 12.41 -9.78 -15.93
N GLY A 245 11.82 -10.60 -15.07
CA GLY A 245 12.50 -11.70 -14.40
C GLY A 245 11.63 -12.29 -13.29
N GLU A 246 12.23 -13.20 -12.54
CA GLU A 246 11.60 -13.87 -11.40
C GLU A 246 11.99 -13.19 -10.06
N LEU A 247 11.37 -13.63 -8.96
CA LEU A 247 11.64 -13.07 -7.63
C LEU A 247 13.12 -13.21 -7.23
N GLU A 248 13.76 -14.31 -7.60
CA GLU A 248 15.17 -14.60 -7.37
C GLU A 248 16.09 -13.59 -8.09
N ASP A 249 15.69 -13.14 -9.28
CA ASP A 249 16.42 -12.09 -10.02
C ASP A 249 16.32 -10.75 -9.28
N ALA A 250 15.17 -10.46 -8.67
CA ALA A 250 15.01 -9.29 -7.82
C ALA A 250 15.89 -9.37 -6.56
N PHE A 251 16.06 -10.56 -5.95
CA PHE A 251 17.01 -10.75 -4.86
C PHE A 251 18.45 -10.50 -5.31
N ALA A 252 18.85 -11.06 -6.44
CA ALA A 252 20.18 -10.85 -7.02
C ALA A 252 20.43 -9.35 -7.31
N LYS A 253 19.44 -8.67 -7.87
CA LYS A 253 19.49 -7.22 -8.13
C LYS A 253 19.60 -6.41 -6.83
N ALA A 254 18.85 -6.76 -5.80
CA ALA A 254 18.92 -6.10 -4.50
C ALA A 254 20.28 -6.29 -3.83
N LYS A 255 20.83 -7.49 -3.86
CA LYS A 255 22.21 -7.79 -3.39
C LYS A 255 23.25 -6.98 -4.13
N GLN A 256 23.13 -6.90 -5.47
CA GLN A 256 24.02 -6.08 -6.31
C GLN A 256 23.96 -4.61 -5.93
N LEU A 257 22.76 -4.03 -5.85
CA LEU A 257 22.58 -2.61 -5.53
C LEU A 257 22.97 -2.26 -4.09
N GLY A 258 22.81 -3.21 -3.15
CA GLY A 258 23.20 -3.09 -1.76
C GLY A 258 24.69 -3.32 -1.50
N GLY A 259 25.48 -3.74 -2.50
CA GLY A 259 26.89 -4.09 -2.34
C GLY A 259 27.12 -5.29 -1.42
N ALA A 260 26.15 -6.21 -1.33
CA ALA A 260 26.16 -7.34 -0.43
C ALA A 260 25.82 -8.66 -1.16
N PRO A 261 26.71 -9.16 -2.06
CA PRO A 261 26.41 -10.30 -2.92
C PRO A 261 26.14 -11.60 -2.14
N SER A 262 26.67 -11.70 -0.94
CA SER A 262 26.52 -12.86 -0.04
C SER A 262 25.44 -12.68 1.02
N ALA A 263 24.60 -11.63 0.94
CA ALA A 263 23.59 -11.35 1.95
C ALA A 263 22.52 -12.45 2.02
N THR A 264 22.07 -12.74 3.23
CA THR A 264 20.90 -13.60 3.48
C THR A 264 19.63 -12.83 3.15
N VAL A 265 18.70 -13.43 2.40
CA VAL A 265 17.37 -12.86 2.19
C VAL A 265 16.47 -13.27 3.36
N VAL A 266 15.92 -12.29 4.04
CA VAL A 266 15.00 -12.48 5.17
C VAL A 266 13.65 -11.86 4.86
N LYS A 267 12.58 -12.64 4.98
CA LYS A 267 11.21 -12.15 4.87
C LYS A 267 10.74 -11.62 6.22
N TYR A 268 10.12 -10.46 6.21
CA TYR A 268 9.46 -9.92 7.38
C TYR A 268 8.10 -10.57 7.55
N GLY A 269 7.98 -11.46 8.54
CA GLY A 269 6.73 -12.07 8.94
C GLY A 269 5.88 -11.10 9.76
N PRO A 270 4.55 -11.32 9.81
CA PRO A 270 3.65 -10.47 10.59
C PRO A 270 4.09 -10.43 12.05
N PRO A 271 3.89 -9.29 12.74
CA PRO A 271 4.16 -9.21 14.17
C PRO A 271 3.31 -10.23 14.92
N PHE A 272 3.86 -10.78 16.00
CA PHE A 272 3.07 -11.65 16.88
C PHE A 272 1.95 -10.83 17.52
N SER A 273 0.70 -11.19 17.21
CA SER A 273 -0.48 -10.58 17.80
C SER A 273 -1.28 -11.64 18.55
N LEU A 274 -1.42 -11.43 19.87
CA LEU A 274 -2.20 -12.32 20.72
C LEU A 274 -3.67 -12.42 20.25
N SER A 275 -4.20 -11.33 19.70
CA SER A 275 -5.54 -11.29 19.11
C SER A 275 -5.67 -12.14 17.83
N ARG A 276 -4.62 -12.21 16.99
CA ARG A 276 -4.56 -13.13 15.84
C ARG A 276 -4.46 -14.59 16.31
N PHE A 277 -3.70 -14.83 17.37
CA PHE A 277 -3.58 -16.16 17.97
C PHE A 277 -4.94 -16.66 18.51
N PHE A 278 -5.64 -15.87 19.30
CA PHE A 278 -6.95 -16.23 19.83
C PHE A 278 -8.02 -16.35 18.74
N ARG A 279 -7.95 -15.62 17.64
CA ARG A 279 -8.89 -15.75 16.51
C ARG A 279 -8.69 -17.07 15.77
N ALA A 280 -7.45 -17.52 15.54
CA ALA A 280 -7.16 -18.81 14.94
C ALA A 280 -7.66 -19.99 15.78
N PHE A 281 -7.77 -19.83 17.10
CA PHE A 281 -8.33 -20.85 17.99
C PHE A 281 -9.84 -20.67 18.23
N GLY A 282 -10.38 -19.44 18.11
CA GLY A 282 -11.81 -19.15 18.31
C GLY A 282 -12.68 -19.60 17.12
N GLU A 283 -12.15 -19.60 15.91
CA GLU A 283 -12.86 -20.09 14.71
C GLU A 283 -12.99 -21.62 14.66
N ALA A 284 -12.22 -22.35 15.47
CA ALA A 284 -12.33 -23.82 15.56
C ALA A 284 -13.54 -24.30 16.38
N GLY A 285 -14.30 -23.42 17.03
CA GLY A 285 -15.33 -23.77 18.00
C GLY A 285 -16.79 -23.65 17.54
N ASP A 286 -17.10 -22.99 16.41
CA ASP A 286 -18.49 -22.77 15.97
C ASP A 286 -18.72 -23.24 14.52
N SER A 287 -18.86 -24.55 14.36
CA SER A 287 -19.30 -25.18 13.09
C SER A 287 -20.80 -24.95 12.86
N LYS A 288 -21.21 -23.70 12.63
CA LYS A 288 -22.45 -23.40 11.92
C LYS A 288 -22.09 -23.16 10.46
N ILE A 289 -22.44 -24.12 9.59
CA ILE A 289 -22.37 -23.95 8.14
C ILE A 289 -23.33 -22.80 7.78
N LYS A 290 -22.85 -21.59 7.82
CA LYS A 290 -23.46 -20.47 7.10
C LYS A 290 -22.95 -20.56 5.66
N LEU A 291 -23.86 -20.81 4.72
CA LEU A 291 -23.60 -20.67 3.30
C LEU A 291 -23.41 -19.17 3.00
N GLU A 292 -22.27 -18.62 3.44
CA GLU A 292 -21.86 -17.30 3.02
C GLU A 292 -21.14 -17.47 1.68
N LEU A 293 -21.72 -16.89 0.62
CA LEU A 293 -20.96 -16.68 -0.62
C LEU A 293 -19.63 -16.06 -0.25
N PRO A 294 -18.52 -16.55 -0.80
CA PRO A 294 -17.19 -16.06 -0.42
C PRO A 294 -17.12 -14.55 -0.70
N LYS A 295 -17.13 -13.73 0.34
CA LYS A 295 -16.95 -12.27 0.25
C LYS A 295 -15.56 -11.88 -0.27
N GLN A 296 -14.72 -12.88 -0.59
CA GLN A 296 -13.33 -12.70 -1.03
C GLN A 296 -13.20 -12.24 -2.50
N PHE A 297 -14.28 -12.29 -3.29
CA PHE A 297 -14.21 -11.96 -4.71
C PHE A 297 -14.78 -10.58 -5.09
N VAL A 298 -15.37 -9.86 -4.15
CA VAL A 298 -15.85 -8.49 -4.41
C VAL A 298 -15.18 -7.58 -3.40
N PRO A 299 -14.26 -6.68 -3.81
CA PRO A 299 -13.72 -5.68 -2.91
C PRO A 299 -14.89 -4.81 -2.40
N GLN A 300 -15.07 -4.78 -1.08
CA GLN A 300 -16.03 -3.87 -0.45
C GLN A 300 -15.44 -2.46 -0.50
N LEU A 301 -15.81 -1.70 -1.52
CA LEU A 301 -15.44 -0.32 -1.66
C LEU A 301 -16.34 0.53 -0.75
N GLU A 302 -15.74 1.34 0.11
CA GLU A 302 -16.47 2.21 1.01
C GLU A 302 -16.91 3.49 0.28
N SER A 303 -18.13 3.95 0.55
CA SER A 303 -18.61 5.21 0.01
C SER A 303 -17.79 6.38 0.54
N GLY A 304 -17.43 7.31 -0.35
CA GLY A 304 -16.66 8.51 0.00
C GLY A 304 -15.14 8.37 -0.11
N HIS A 305 -14.64 7.19 -0.45
CA HIS A 305 -13.21 6.98 -0.73
C HIS A 305 -12.91 7.08 -2.23
N VAL A 306 -11.73 7.59 -2.57
CA VAL A 306 -11.23 7.65 -3.96
C VAL A 306 -10.24 6.52 -4.15
N TYR A 307 -10.45 5.70 -5.19
CA TYR A 307 -9.69 4.50 -5.44
C TYR A 307 -8.86 4.59 -6.73
N LEU A 308 -7.68 3.98 -6.69
CA LEU A 308 -6.85 3.65 -7.83
C LEU A 308 -7.01 2.14 -8.07
N LEU A 309 -7.97 1.77 -8.93
CA LEU A 309 -8.27 0.38 -9.25
C LEU A 309 -8.43 0.21 -10.77
N PRO A 310 -8.02 -0.93 -11.33
CA PRO A 310 -8.40 -1.31 -12.68
C PRO A 310 -9.92 -1.47 -12.79
N SER A 311 -10.49 -1.16 -13.95
CA SER A 311 -11.95 -1.17 -14.16
C SER A 311 -12.63 -2.53 -13.91
N PHE A 312 -11.90 -3.64 -14.07
CA PHE A 312 -12.41 -4.98 -13.78
C PHE A 312 -12.48 -5.31 -12.27
N TYR A 313 -11.93 -4.45 -11.41
CA TYR A 313 -12.04 -4.55 -9.94
C TYR A 313 -13.13 -3.65 -9.36
N ALA A 314 -13.65 -2.70 -10.16
CA ALA A 314 -14.78 -1.88 -9.74
C ALA A 314 -16.07 -2.67 -9.94
N PRO A 315 -16.96 -2.77 -8.91
CA PRO A 315 -18.23 -3.48 -9.00
C PRO A 315 -19.19 -2.84 -10.00
#